data_dffc58c9a81184debf33bf21ffd2f1b3
#
_entry.id   dffc58c9a81184debf33bf21ffd2f1b3
#
_cell.length_a   1.000
_cell.length_b   1.000
_cell.length_c   1.000
_cell.angle_alpha   90.00
_cell.angle_beta   90.00
_cell.angle_gamma   90.00
#
_symmetry.space_group_name_H-M   'P 1'
#
loop_
_entity.id
_entity.type
_entity.pdbx_description
1 polymer ?
#
loop_
_entity_poly.entity_id
_entity_poly.type
_entity_poly.pdbx_seq_one_letter_code
_entity_poly.pdbx_strand_id
1 'polypeptide(L)'
;MNFTPEYIKLCKNEKIQGLKGKGASQCGLDYIYRFEYGDWLITDEEDEPIPIISMYLNKDGSYDLKCERYKNITWLPTGDQLDDEIEKICKKEHGIYDFKYCPNLDIYKAEISLTKSCNFVEAVKHNPLIAKIQLLIKLLESNEKP
;
A
#
# COMPACT_ATOMS: atom_id res chain seq x y z
N MET A 1 3.75 -14.28 -5.56
CA MET A 1 3.93 -13.31 -4.46
C MET A 1 3.19 -13.82 -3.23
N ASN A 2 3.83 -13.83 -2.08
CA ASN A 2 3.24 -14.42 -0.88
C ASN A 2 2.76 -13.35 0.10
N PHE A 3 1.48 -13.00 0.00
CA PHE A 3 0.85 -12.04 0.91
C PHE A 3 0.20 -12.79 2.07
N THR A 4 0.63 -12.51 3.31
CA THR A 4 0.05 -13.13 4.49
C THR A 4 -1.30 -12.51 4.83
N PRO A 5 -2.19 -13.23 5.56
CA PRO A 5 -3.46 -12.65 5.99
C PRO A 5 -3.29 -11.37 6.82
N GLU A 6 -2.27 -11.30 7.67
CA GLU A 6 -1.98 -10.10 8.45
C GLU A 6 -1.63 -8.92 7.55
N TYR A 7 -0.80 -9.14 6.52
CA TYR A 7 -0.45 -8.10 5.56
C TYR A 7 -1.69 -7.59 4.81
N ILE A 8 -2.53 -8.51 4.34
CA ILE A 8 -3.77 -8.17 3.62
C ILE A 8 -4.66 -7.29 4.50
N LYS A 9 -4.78 -7.62 5.78
CA LYS A 9 -5.55 -6.82 6.72
C LYS A 9 -5.00 -5.40 6.86
N LEU A 10 -3.68 -5.25 6.92
CA LEU A 10 -3.02 -3.94 6.98
C LEU A 10 -3.24 -3.15 5.69
N CYS A 11 -3.25 -3.81 4.54
CA CYS A 11 -3.51 -3.16 3.26
C CYS A 11 -4.88 -2.51 3.18
N LYS A 12 -5.86 -2.98 3.95
CA LYS A 12 -7.21 -2.40 3.98
C LYS A 12 -7.27 -1.03 4.65
N ASN A 13 -6.18 -0.55 5.21
CA ASN A 13 -6.08 0.80 5.76
C ASN A 13 -6.44 1.83 4.68
N GLU A 14 -7.33 2.77 5.02
CA GLU A 14 -7.85 3.76 4.07
C GLU A 14 -6.76 4.61 3.44
N LYS A 15 -5.72 4.96 4.19
CA LYS A 15 -4.62 5.77 3.68
C LYS A 15 -3.77 5.01 2.68
N ILE A 16 -3.61 3.71 2.89
CA ILE A 16 -2.90 2.84 1.94
C ILE A 16 -3.71 2.73 0.65
N GLN A 17 -5.01 2.46 0.75
CA GLN A 17 -5.86 2.37 -0.43
C GLN A 17 -5.96 3.71 -1.16
N GLY A 18 -5.93 4.81 -0.42
CA GLY A 18 -5.95 6.16 -0.97
C GLY A 18 -4.74 6.50 -1.83
N LEU A 19 -3.61 5.82 -1.64
CA LEU A 19 -2.43 6.02 -2.49
C LEU A 19 -2.69 5.58 -3.92
N LYS A 20 -3.58 4.59 -4.11
CA LYS A 20 -3.90 4.05 -5.44
C LYS A 20 -5.17 4.67 -6.01
N GLY A 21 -6.09 5.10 -5.15
CA GLY A 21 -7.34 5.75 -5.55
C GLY A 21 -7.24 7.26 -5.48
N LYS A 22 -7.78 7.98 -6.47
CA LYS A 22 -7.72 9.43 -6.49
C LYS A 22 -9.04 10.04 -6.91
N GLY A 23 -9.58 10.89 -6.02
CA GLY A 23 -10.70 11.76 -6.30
C GLY A 23 -12.02 11.04 -6.50
N ALA A 24 -13.05 11.84 -6.81
CA ALA A 24 -14.37 11.31 -7.10
C ALA A 24 -14.42 10.72 -8.51
N SER A 25 -15.12 9.60 -8.65
CA SER A 25 -15.35 9.01 -9.96
C SER A 25 -16.52 9.69 -10.67
N GLN A 26 -16.57 9.55 -12.00
CA GLN A 26 -17.71 10.01 -12.79
C GLN A 26 -19.00 9.26 -12.45
N CYS A 27 -18.88 8.13 -11.79
CA CYS A 27 -20.01 7.30 -11.36
C CYS A 27 -20.46 7.61 -9.94
N GLY A 28 -19.94 8.66 -9.32
CA GLY A 28 -20.31 9.07 -7.96
C GLY A 28 -19.61 8.31 -6.85
N LEU A 29 -18.59 7.55 -7.16
CA LEU A 29 -17.75 6.87 -6.16
C LEU A 29 -16.68 7.81 -5.64
N ASP A 30 -16.27 7.62 -4.38
CA ASP A 30 -15.24 8.45 -3.76
C ASP A 30 -13.86 8.22 -4.36
N TYR A 31 -13.61 7.04 -4.93
CA TYR A 31 -12.30 6.68 -5.49
C TYR A 31 -12.43 6.02 -6.85
N ILE A 32 -11.54 6.41 -7.78
CA ILE A 32 -11.21 5.64 -8.96
C ILE A 32 -9.81 5.09 -8.74
N TYR A 33 -9.68 3.78 -8.65
CA TYR A 33 -8.37 3.16 -8.54
C TYR A 33 -7.60 3.28 -9.85
N ARG A 34 -6.34 3.67 -9.78
CA ARG A 34 -5.44 3.78 -10.92
C ARG A 34 -4.53 2.56 -10.98
N PHE A 35 -5.13 1.42 -11.24
CA PHE A 35 -4.40 0.18 -11.34
C PHE A 35 -3.60 0.12 -12.64
N GLU A 36 -2.40 -0.48 -12.54
CA GLU A 36 -1.52 -0.72 -13.65
C GLU A 36 -1.29 -2.22 -13.82
N TYR A 37 -0.83 -2.61 -15.00
CA TYR A 37 -0.46 -4.00 -15.26
C TYR A 37 0.59 -4.46 -14.24
N GLY A 38 0.35 -5.60 -13.63
CA GLY A 38 1.25 -6.16 -12.62
C GLY A 38 0.92 -5.80 -11.18
N ASP A 39 -0.03 -4.88 -10.95
CA ASP A 39 -0.52 -4.63 -9.60
C ASP A 39 -1.23 -5.87 -9.06
N TRP A 40 -1.19 -6.06 -7.76
CA TRP A 40 -1.89 -7.15 -7.08
C TRP A 40 -3.10 -6.62 -6.34
N LEU A 41 -4.17 -7.41 -6.32
CA LEU A 41 -5.38 -7.06 -5.59
C LEU A 41 -6.03 -8.31 -4.99
N ILE A 42 -6.95 -8.07 -4.06
CA ILE A 42 -7.85 -9.09 -3.53
C ILE A 42 -9.26 -8.52 -3.53
N THR A 43 -10.26 -9.38 -3.73
CA THR A 43 -11.66 -8.98 -3.72
C THR A 43 -12.41 -9.77 -2.66
N ASP A 44 -13.63 -9.36 -2.32
CA ASP A 44 -14.46 -10.08 -1.36
C ASP A 44 -14.91 -11.45 -1.89
N GLU A 45 -14.86 -11.65 -3.21
CA GLU A 45 -15.31 -12.87 -3.86
C GLU A 45 -14.19 -13.89 -4.06
N GLU A 46 -12.93 -13.45 -3.93
CA GLU A 46 -11.77 -14.28 -4.11
C GLU A 46 -10.99 -14.40 -2.81
N ASP A 47 -10.59 -15.61 -2.45
CA ASP A 47 -9.81 -15.86 -1.25
C ASP A 47 -8.31 -15.68 -1.45
N GLU A 48 -7.88 -15.50 -2.70
CA GLU A 48 -6.46 -15.40 -3.03
C GLU A 48 -6.15 -14.09 -3.78
N PRO A 49 -4.94 -13.52 -3.56
CA PRO A 49 -4.50 -12.37 -4.34
C PRO A 49 -4.39 -12.69 -5.82
N ILE A 50 -4.82 -11.74 -6.65
CA ILE A 50 -4.76 -11.87 -8.11
C ILE A 50 -3.91 -10.74 -8.70
N PRO A 51 -3.03 -11.06 -9.68
CA PRO A 51 -2.32 -10.02 -10.41
C PRO A 51 -3.21 -9.43 -11.49
N ILE A 52 -3.07 -8.13 -11.72
CA ILE A 52 -3.82 -7.46 -12.77
C ILE A 52 -3.18 -7.72 -14.12
N ILE A 53 -3.94 -8.37 -15.00
CA ILE A 53 -3.56 -8.58 -16.39
C ILE A 53 -4.31 -7.57 -17.27
N SER A 54 -5.60 -7.40 -17.03
CA SER A 54 -6.41 -6.35 -17.65
C SER A 54 -7.57 -6.02 -16.70
N MET A 55 -7.97 -4.75 -16.69
CA MET A 55 -9.05 -4.30 -15.84
C MET A 55 -9.80 -3.16 -16.52
N TYR A 56 -11.12 -3.21 -16.48
CA TYR A 56 -11.98 -2.18 -17.02
C TYR A 56 -12.93 -1.65 -15.95
N LEU A 57 -13.03 -0.33 -15.85
CA LEU A 57 -13.98 0.33 -14.96
C LEU A 57 -15.32 0.46 -15.69
N ASN A 58 -16.38 -0.02 -15.06
CA ASN A 58 -17.74 0.06 -15.58
C ASN A 58 -18.41 1.36 -15.13
N LYS A 59 -19.52 1.71 -15.81
CA LYS A 59 -20.28 2.93 -15.52
C LYS A 59 -20.89 2.94 -14.10
N ASP A 60 -21.18 1.76 -13.55
CA ASP A 60 -21.72 1.62 -12.19
C ASP A 60 -20.67 1.60 -11.10
N GLY A 61 -19.39 1.79 -11.47
CA GLY A 61 -18.27 1.78 -10.51
C GLY A 61 -17.67 0.43 -10.23
N SER A 62 -18.23 -0.64 -10.81
CA SER A 62 -17.63 -1.97 -10.68
C SER A 62 -16.46 -2.13 -11.64
N TYR A 63 -15.61 -3.12 -11.39
CA TYR A 63 -14.48 -3.45 -12.25
C TYR A 63 -14.65 -4.83 -12.85
N ASP A 64 -14.36 -4.96 -14.13
CA ASP A 64 -14.26 -6.24 -14.79
C ASP A 64 -12.78 -6.66 -14.85
N LEU A 65 -12.50 -7.86 -14.37
CA LEU A 65 -11.19 -8.47 -14.46
C LEU A 65 -11.37 -9.79 -15.20
N LYS A 66 -10.82 -9.89 -16.41
CA LYS A 66 -11.09 -10.99 -17.34
C LYS A 66 -12.59 -11.03 -17.66
N CYS A 67 -13.28 -12.10 -17.27
CA CYS A 67 -14.70 -12.30 -17.56
C CYS A 67 -15.58 -12.10 -16.31
N GLU A 68 -15.01 -11.68 -15.21
CA GLU A 68 -15.72 -11.53 -13.93
C GLU A 68 -15.79 -10.09 -13.50
N ARG A 69 -16.86 -9.74 -12.82
CA ARG A 69 -17.10 -8.38 -12.31
C ARG A 69 -16.86 -8.33 -10.82
N TYR A 70 -16.08 -7.34 -10.39
CA TYR A 70 -15.73 -7.14 -8.97
C TYR A 70 -16.08 -5.73 -8.52
N LYS A 71 -16.58 -5.60 -7.29
CA LYS A 71 -16.96 -4.31 -6.71
C LYS A 71 -16.06 -3.89 -5.54
N ASN A 72 -15.72 -4.82 -4.66
CA ASN A 72 -14.96 -4.53 -3.45
C ASN A 72 -13.51 -5.01 -3.65
N ILE A 73 -12.68 -4.08 -4.08
CA ILE A 73 -11.29 -4.37 -4.44
C ILE A 73 -10.36 -3.73 -3.42
N THR A 74 -9.39 -4.51 -2.96
CA THR A 74 -8.31 -4.03 -2.09
C THR A 74 -6.99 -4.17 -2.82
N TRP A 75 -6.27 -3.07 -2.99
CA TRP A 75 -4.94 -3.08 -3.57
C TRP A 75 -3.95 -3.69 -2.59
N LEU A 76 -3.08 -4.56 -3.09
CA LEU A 76 -2.02 -5.21 -2.31
C LEU A 76 -0.67 -4.74 -2.85
N PRO A 77 -0.07 -3.68 -2.24
CA PRO A 77 1.23 -3.20 -2.73
C PRO A 77 2.33 -4.25 -2.54
N THR A 78 3.24 -4.29 -3.49
CA THR A 78 4.46 -5.09 -3.41
C THR A 78 5.50 -4.34 -2.56
N GLY A 79 6.58 -5.05 -2.17
CA GLY A 79 7.67 -4.41 -1.44
C GLY A 79 8.28 -3.22 -2.18
N ASP A 80 8.46 -3.36 -3.49
CA ASP A 80 9.00 -2.27 -4.31
C ASP A 80 8.06 -1.07 -4.37
N GLN A 81 6.75 -1.32 -4.46
CA GLN A 81 5.76 -0.24 -4.44
C GLN A 81 5.73 0.48 -3.10
N LEU A 82 5.87 -0.26 -2.00
CA LEU A 82 5.99 0.35 -0.67
C LEU A 82 7.25 1.21 -0.55
N ASP A 83 8.37 0.70 -1.05
CA ASP A 83 9.63 1.47 -1.06
C ASP A 83 9.47 2.77 -1.84
N ASP A 84 8.82 2.72 -3.01
CA ASP A 84 8.59 3.91 -3.84
C ASP A 84 7.73 4.95 -3.10
N GLU A 85 6.69 4.52 -2.41
CA GLU A 85 5.84 5.44 -1.65
C GLU A 85 6.57 6.06 -0.45
N ILE A 86 7.38 5.27 0.24
CA ILE A 86 8.21 5.78 1.34
C ILE A 86 9.24 6.77 0.82
N GLU A 87 9.88 6.47 -0.33
CA GLU A 87 10.86 7.36 -0.94
C GLU A 87 10.26 8.70 -1.37
N LYS A 88 9.01 8.72 -1.83
CA LYS A 88 8.31 9.96 -2.15
C LYS A 88 8.19 10.87 -0.92
N ILE A 89 7.90 10.29 0.24
CA ILE A 89 7.83 11.03 1.49
C ILE A 89 9.23 11.53 1.89
N CYS A 90 10.25 10.70 1.72
CA CYS A 90 11.64 11.07 1.98
C CYS A 90 12.05 12.29 1.17
N LYS A 91 11.76 12.30 -0.13
CA LYS A 91 12.09 13.42 -1.00
C LYS A 91 11.41 14.70 -0.58
N LYS A 92 10.13 14.61 -0.18
CA LYS A 92 9.35 15.76 0.25
C LYS A 92 9.85 16.33 1.57
N GLU A 93 10.24 15.47 2.51
CA GLU A 93 10.60 15.84 3.89
C GLU A 93 12.12 15.88 4.11
N HIS A 94 12.91 15.73 3.07
CA HIS A 94 14.38 15.63 3.15
C HIS A 94 14.82 14.55 4.14
N GLY A 95 14.19 13.37 4.03
CA GLY A 95 14.46 12.25 4.93
C GLY A 95 15.41 11.23 4.35
N ILE A 96 15.81 10.30 5.20
CA ILE A 96 16.63 9.15 4.83
C ILE A 96 15.85 7.89 5.21
N TYR A 97 15.59 7.04 4.22
CA TYR A 97 14.94 5.76 4.42
C TYR A 97 15.99 4.65 4.42
N ASP A 98 15.89 3.76 5.42
CA ASP A 98 16.75 2.60 5.53
C ASP A 98 15.89 1.37 5.87
N PHE A 99 16.16 0.27 5.18
CA PHE A 99 15.51 -1.01 5.41
C PHE A 99 16.58 -2.08 5.56
N LYS A 100 16.55 -2.83 6.66
CA LYS A 100 17.56 -3.83 6.93
C LYS A 100 17.00 -5.05 7.63
N TYR A 101 17.66 -6.17 7.40
CA TYR A 101 17.40 -7.42 8.09
C TYR A 101 18.42 -7.63 9.18
N CYS A 102 17.95 -7.99 10.37
CA CYS A 102 18.79 -8.29 11.52
C CYS A 102 18.78 -9.81 11.77
N PRO A 103 19.79 -10.56 11.27
CA PRO A 103 19.73 -12.02 11.27
C PRO A 103 19.74 -12.63 12.66
N ASN A 104 20.37 -12.00 13.62
CA ASN A 104 20.45 -12.53 14.98
C ASN A 104 19.09 -12.61 15.67
N LEU A 105 18.16 -11.73 15.29
CA LEU A 105 16.83 -11.65 15.88
C LEU A 105 15.74 -12.08 14.89
N ASP A 106 16.11 -12.38 13.65
CA ASP A 106 15.20 -12.70 12.56
C ASP A 106 14.09 -11.65 12.41
N ILE A 107 14.50 -10.38 12.38
CA ILE A 107 13.57 -9.27 12.22
C ILE A 107 14.00 -8.36 11.07
N TYR A 108 13.01 -7.66 10.52
CA TYR A 108 13.21 -6.61 9.53
C TYR A 108 12.89 -5.26 10.14
N LYS A 109 13.74 -4.30 9.90
CA LYS A 109 13.59 -2.95 10.42
C LYS A 109 13.50 -1.97 9.27
N ALA A 110 12.36 -1.28 9.20
CA ALA A 110 12.14 -0.19 8.26
C ALA A 110 12.16 1.11 9.06
N GLU A 111 13.01 2.05 8.68
CA GLU A 111 13.15 3.30 9.42
C GLU A 111 13.33 4.49 8.50
N ILE A 112 12.87 5.63 8.95
CA ILE A 112 13.03 6.89 8.25
C ILE A 112 13.40 7.98 9.25
N SER A 113 14.41 8.77 8.88
CA SER A 113 14.82 9.96 9.63
C SER A 113 14.42 11.18 8.84
N LEU A 114 13.50 11.98 9.36
CA LEU A 114 13.02 13.19 8.71
C LEU A 114 13.80 14.38 9.23
N THR A 115 14.75 14.89 8.43
CA THR A 115 15.62 15.99 8.84
C THR A 115 14.86 17.30 9.06
N LYS A 116 13.82 17.53 8.25
CA LYS A 116 13.04 18.77 8.31
C LYS A 116 12.26 18.93 9.61
N SER A 117 11.75 17.84 10.18
CA SER A 117 10.98 17.83 11.43
C SER A 117 11.74 17.25 12.61
N CYS A 118 12.97 16.77 12.39
CA CYS A 118 13.79 16.07 13.38
C CYS A 118 13.09 14.84 13.96
N ASN A 119 12.22 14.20 13.17
CA ASN A 119 11.48 13.03 13.59
C ASN A 119 12.14 11.75 13.08
N PHE A 120 12.07 10.73 13.90
CA PHE A 120 12.51 9.38 13.57
C PHE A 120 11.32 8.45 13.71
N VAL A 121 11.04 7.67 12.68
CA VAL A 121 9.92 6.72 12.66
C VAL A 121 10.46 5.37 12.24
N GLU A 122 10.07 4.32 12.96
CA GLU A 122 10.49 2.97 12.62
C GLU A 122 9.38 1.95 12.80
N ALA A 123 9.51 0.83 12.10
CA ALA A 123 8.69 -0.35 12.29
C ALA A 123 9.61 -1.58 12.26
N VAL A 124 9.45 -2.46 13.26
CA VAL A 124 10.27 -3.66 13.41
C VAL A 124 9.32 -4.87 13.44
N LYS A 125 9.48 -5.77 12.49
CA LYS A 125 8.60 -6.93 12.33
C LYS A 125 9.37 -8.14 11.81
N HIS A 126 8.78 -9.32 11.98
CA HIS A 126 9.34 -10.56 11.44
C HIS A 126 9.10 -10.77 9.95
N ASN A 127 8.22 -9.97 9.36
CA ASN A 127 7.88 -10.02 7.94
C ASN A 127 8.29 -8.72 7.27
N PRO A 128 9.02 -8.77 6.14
CA PRO A 128 9.52 -7.56 5.49
C PRO A 128 8.41 -6.65 4.95
N LEU A 129 7.36 -7.22 4.37
CA LEU A 129 6.23 -6.43 3.87
C LEU A 129 5.48 -5.75 5.01
N ILE A 130 5.29 -6.45 6.14
CA ILE A 130 4.61 -5.89 7.30
C ILE A 130 5.42 -4.74 7.91
N ALA A 131 6.75 -4.87 7.99
CA ALA A 131 7.60 -3.79 8.46
C ALA A 131 7.46 -2.54 7.58
N LYS A 132 7.51 -2.71 6.26
CA LYS A 132 7.40 -1.60 5.31
C LYS A 132 6.03 -0.94 5.35
N ILE A 133 4.95 -1.72 5.32
CA ILE A 133 3.61 -1.14 5.32
C ILE A 133 3.29 -0.45 6.65
N GLN A 134 3.75 -0.98 7.76
CA GLN A 134 3.57 -0.32 9.05
C GLN A 134 4.31 1.00 9.13
N LEU A 135 5.54 1.06 8.61
CA LEU A 135 6.26 2.32 8.52
C LEU A 135 5.48 3.33 7.68
N LEU A 136 5.00 2.91 6.51
CA LEU A 136 4.24 3.79 5.63
C LEU A 136 2.95 4.29 6.28
N ILE A 137 2.22 3.43 6.98
CA ILE A 137 1.01 3.82 7.70
C ILE A 137 1.34 4.89 8.75
N LYS A 138 2.39 4.69 9.53
CA LYS A 138 2.83 5.67 10.53
C LYS A 138 3.15 7.03 9.90
N LEU A 139 3.84 7.01 8.75
CA LEU A 139 4.19 8.25 8.03
C LEU A 139 2.95 8.96 7.51
N LEU A 140 2.01 8.22 6.93
CA LEU A 140 0.77 8.80 6.41
C LEU A 140 -0.11 9.37 7.52
N GLU A 141 -0.17 8.72 8.67
CA GLU A 141 -0.92 9.20 9.82
C GLU A 141 -0.30 10.47 10.43
N SER A 142 1.03 10.54 10.49
CA SER A 142 1.71 11.70 11.06
C SER A 142 1.58 12.94 10.17
N ASN A 143 1.46 12.78 8.85
CA ASN A 143 1.30 13.89 7.92
C ASN A 143 -0.07 14.58 8.01
N GLU A 144 -1.05 13.97 8.66
CA GLU A 144 -2.39 14.54 8.85
C GLU A 144 -2.53 15.36 10.14
N LYS A 145 -1.57 15.24 11.04
CA LYS A 145 -1.59 16.03 12.27
C LYS A 145 -1.11 17.45 11.96
N PRO A 146 -1.87 18.47 12.33
CA PRO A 146 -1.45 19.84 12.16
C PRO A 146 -0.22 20.21 12.99
#